data_c6757193fc7b88fa2bf36a4e782c2dce
#
_entry.id   c6757193fc7b88fa2bf36a4e782c2dce
#
_cell.length_a   1.000
_cell.length_b   1.000
_cell.length_c   1.000
_cell.angle_alpha   90.00
_cell.angle_beta   90.00
_cell.angle_gamma   90.00
#
_symmetry.space_group_name_H-M   'P 1'
#
loop_
_entity.id
_entity.type
_entity.pdbx_description
1 polymer ?
#
loop_
_entity_poly.entity_id
_entity_poly.type
_entity_poly.pdbx_seq_one_letter_code
_entity_poly.pdbx_strand_id
1 'polypeptide(L)'
;SDVYKRQLSRDMVKAAADSKDYSVSDTVNSEDYTIVKTEGDTAYIALDFLQKYANFDYEVYKDPARVVITSKFGERQMAKVKDDSQVRILGGVKSPVLEEVKKGDKLTVLEDVSDWKKVCTKSGIVGYIQKSKLKDAKKETISREFEEPDYTGIKKDYKINLVWHQVTSEAANEGIEDALAATKGLNTISPTWFSVTDNSGNISSIASTDYVDYAHQCGLEVWALVDNFDQNVDDMELLSHTSSRENLENQLVNAALQNGIDGINVDFEQIPTDVGDHYIQFIRELSVLCRVNNLVLSVDNYVPKGYNTHYHREEQGVMADYVIIMGYDEHFAGSYEAGSVASYNYVKEGIEETLRDVPADKVINAVPFLSLIHISEPTRLQLIS
;
A
#
# COMPACT_ATOMS: atom_id res chain seq x y z
N SER A 1 -5.10 -20.55 -15.89
CA SER A 1 -6.41 -20.04 -15.42
C SER A 1 -6.14 -18.92 -14.41
N ASP A 2 -6.78 -17.78 -14.60
CA ASP A 2 -6.58 -16.63 -13.74
C ASP A 2 -7.07 -16.92 -12.33
N VAL A 3 -6.25 -16.58 -11.36
CA VAL A 3 -6.56 -16.69 -9.93
C VAL A 3 -6.70 -15.28 -9.38
N TYR A 4 -7.84 -14.98 -8.78
CA TYR A 4 -8.12 -13.71 -8.14
C TYR A 4 -7.85 -13.81 -6.65
N LYS A 5 -7.10 -12.85 -6.10
CA LYS A 5 -6.60 -12.88 -4.72
C LYS A 5 -7.08 -11.69 -3.91
N ARG A 6 -7.34 -11.91 -2.64
CA ARG A 6 -7.53 -10.88 -1.62
C ARG A 6 -6.62 -11.19 -0.43
N GLN A 7 -5.75 -10.26 -0.08
CA GLN A 7 -4.89 -10.37 1.08
C GLN A 7 -5.64 -9.88 2.33
N LEU A 8 -5.64 -10.70 3.35
CA LEU A 8 -6.02 -10.37 4.71
C LEU A 8 -4.75 -10.24 5.54
N SER A 9 -4.85 -10.09 6.84
CA SER A 9 -3.66 -9.93 7.68
C SER A 9 -2.68 -11.11 7.56
N ARG A 10 -3.15 -12.32 7.83
CA ARG A 10 -2.36 -13.58 7.77
C ARG A 10 -2.90 -14.58 6.76
N ASP A 11 -3.95 -14.24 6.05
CA ASP A 11 -4.63 -15.14 5.14
C ASP A 11 -4.68 -14.53 3.74
N MET A 12 -4.71 -15.38 2.74
CA MET A 12 -4.93 -15.02 1.36
C MET A 12 -6.16 -15.75 0.84
N VAL A 13 -7.13 -14.99 0.36
CA VAL A 13 -8.32 -15.54 -0.30
C VAL A 13 -8.03 -15.67 -1.79
N LYS A 14 -8.16 -16.87 -2.33
CA LYS A 14 -7.94 -17.15 -3.76
C LYS A 14 -9.18 -17.76 -4.38
N ALA A 15 -9.66 -17.21 -5.49
CA ALA A 15 -10.78 -17.74 -6.27
C ALA A 15 -10.38 -17.86 -7.75
N ALA A 16 -10.61 -19.03 -8.33
CA ALA A 16 -10.38 -19.23 -9.77
C ALA A 16 -11.55 -18.66 -10.58
N ALA A 17 -11.28 -18.28 -11.84
CA ALA A 17 -12.30 -17.87 -12.78
C ALA A 17 -13.32 -19.01 -13.00
N ASP A 18 -14.59 -18.64 -13.15
CA ASP A 18 -15.72 -19.53 -13.41
C ASP A 18 -15.92 -20.67 -12.42
N SER A 19 -15.38 -20.52 -11.19
CA SER A 19 -15.49 -21.47 -10.08
C SER A 19 -16.44 -20.97 -8.99
N LYS A 20 -17.00 -21.91 -8.27
CA LYS A 20 -17.73 -21.71 -7.01
C LYS A 20 -16.83 -21.92 -5.80
N ASP A 21 -15.67 -22.53 -6.02
CA ASP A 21 -14.73 -22.86 -4.97
C ASP A 21 -13.70 -21.75 -4.82
N TYR A 22 -13.30 -21.51 -3.58
CA TYR A 22 -12.24 -20.59 -3.20
C TYR A 22 -11.45 -21.16 -2.04
N SER A 23 -10.26 -20.69 -1.83
CA SER A 23 -9.49 -21.00 -0.62
C SER A 23 -9.27 -19.77 0.24
N VAL A 24 -9.22 -19.99 1.55
CA VAL A 24 -8.67 -19.05 2.53
C VAL A 24 -7.41 -19.73 3.06
N SER A 25 -6.26 -19.22 2.68
CA SER A 25 -4.98 -19.91 2.84
C SER A 25 -5.08 -21.35 2.28
N ASP A 26 -4.90 -22.38 3.09
CA ASP A 26 -4.97 -23.81 2.69
C ASP A 26 -6.36 -24.44 2.81
N THR A 27 -7.35 -23.69 3.31
CA THR A 27 -8.70 -24.21 3.51
C THR A 27 -9.58 -23.94 2.30
N VAL A 28 -10.07 -25.00 1.67
CA VAL A 28 -11.01 -24.90 0.53
C VAL A 28 -12.44 -24.75 1.02
N ASN A 29 -13.15 -23.78 0.44
CA ASN A 29 -14.55 -23.45 0.69
C ASN A 29 -15.30 -23.39 -0.64
N SER A 30 -16.64 -23.37 -0.60
CA SER A 30 -17.49 -23.26 -1.78
C SER A 30 -18.71 -22.40 -1.51
N GLU A 31 -19.16 -21.67 -2.54
CA GLU A 31 -20.43 -20.95 -2.56
C GLU A 31 -21.46 -21.67 -3.43
N ASP A 32 -22.72 -21.25 -3.36
CA ASP A 32 -23.76 -21.78 -4.22
C ASP A 32 -23.83 -21.06 -5.59
N TYR A 33 -23.03 -20.02 -5.78
CA TYR A 33 -22.91 -19.20 -7.00
C TYR A 33 -21.45 -19.14 -7.51
N THR A 34 -21.26 -18.78 -8.77
CA THR A 34 -19.93 -18.50 -9.35
C THR A 34 -19.36 -17.21 -8.76
N ILE A 35 -18.17 -17.32 -8.13
CA ILE A 35 -17.54 -16.21 -7.41
C ILE A 35 -16.98 -15.17 -8.38
N VAL A 36 -16.21 -15.63 -9.35
CA VAL A 36 -15.63 -14.79 -10.40
C VAL A 36 -16.07 -15.33 -11.75
N LYS A 37 -16.68 -14.50 -12.58
CA LYS A 37 -17.09 -14.83 -13.94
C LYS A 37 -16.30 -13.99 -14.93
N THR A 38 -15.78 -14.63 -15.97
CA THR A 38 -15.06 -13.92 -17.05
C THR A 38 -15.92 -13.80 -18.32
N GLU A 39 -15.90 -12.64 -18.95
CA GLU A 39 -16.52 -12.38 -20.24
C GLU A 39 -15.54 -11.58 -21.11
N GLY A 40 -14.92 -12.25 -22.09
CA GLY A 40 -13.79 -11.68 -22.83
C GLY A 40 -12.63 -11.35 -21.88
N ASP A 41 -12.11 -10.14 -21.92
CA ASP A 41 -11.02 -9.66 -21.07
C ASP A 41 -11.51 -9.04 -19.76
N THR A 42 -12.80 -9.17 -19.44
CA THR A 42 -13.38 -8.57 -18.23
C THR A 42 -13.74 -9.64 -17.20
N ALA A 43 -13.29 -9.46 -15.96
CA ALA A 43 -13.68 -10.29 -14.83
C ALA A 43 -14.73 -9.59 -13.97
N TYR A 44 -15.76 -10.31 -13.59
CA TYR A 44 -16.84 -9.87 -12.72
C TYR A 44 -16.83 -10.67 -11.44
N ILE A 45 -16.78 -10.00 -10.30
CA ILE A 45 -16.81 -10.63 -8.98
C ILE A 45 -18.20 -10.46 -8.37
N ALA A 46 -18.73 -11.52 -7.77
CA ALA A 46 -19.99 -11.48 -7.07
C ALA A 46 -19.92 -10.52 -5.86
N LEU A 47 -20.85 -9.56 -5.79
CA LEU A 47 -20.87 -8.57 -4.70
C LEU A 47 -21.11 -9.23 -3.34
N ASP A 48 -21.94 -10.30 -3.27
CA ASP A 48 -22.16 -11.08 -2.04
C ASP A 48 -20.87 -11.69 -1.50
N PHE A 49 -19.98 -12.12 -2.40
CA PHE A 49 -18.67 -12.62 -2.00
C PHE A 49 -17.75 -11.50 -1.49
N LEU A 50 -17.70 -10.38 -2.21
CA LEU A 50 -16.91 -9.24 -1.79
C LEU A 50 -17.34 -8.67 -0.43
N GLN A 51 -18.64 -8.70 -0.11
CA GLN A 51 -19.15 -8.25 1.19
C GLN A 51 -18.61 -9.03 2.39
N LYS A 52 -18.09 -10.25 2.18
CA LYS A 52 -17.43 -11.02 3.25
C LYS A 52 -16.10 -10.43 3.67
N TYR A 53 -15.45 -9.69 2.77
CA TYR A 53 -14.08 -9.20 2.93
C TYR A 53 -13.92 -7.70 2.79
N ALA A 54 -15.01 -6.97 2.55
CA ALA A 54 -14.99 -5.51 2.41
C ALA A 54 -16.25 -4.89 3.01
N ASN A 55 -16.06 -3.76 3.68
CA ASN A 55 -17.13 -3.06 4.38
C ASN A 55 -17.94 -2.18 3.41
N PHE A 56 -18.90 -2.79 2.73
CA PHE A 56 -19.88 -2.08 1.92
C PHE A 56 -21.23 -2.80 1.95
N ASP A 57 -22.29 -2.06 1.64
CA ASP A 57 -23.63 -2.58 1.40
C ASP A 57 -24.07 -2.24 -0.02
N TYR A 58 -25.00 -3.00 -0.62
CA TYR A 58 -25.48 -2.71 -1.95
C TYR A 58 -26.96 -3.01 -2.14
N GLU A 59 -27.60 -2.27 -3.02
CA GLU A 59 -28.97 -2.48 -3.48
C GLU A 59 -29.02 -2.49 -5.01
N VAL A 60 -29.79 -3.42 -5.59
CA VAL A 60 -29.96 -3.55 -7.05
C VAL A 60 -31.32 -3.01 -7.45
N TYR A 61 -31.36 -2.08 -8.38
CA TYR A 61 -32.57 -1.49 -8.96
C TYR A 61 -32.71 -1.90 -10.42
N LYS A 62 -33.95 -2.19 -10.86
CA LYS A 62 -34.22 -2.69 -12.21
C LYS A 62 -34.60 -1.57 -13.20
N ASP A 63 -35.22 -0.49 -12.74
CA ASP A 63 -35.71 0.61 -13.58
C ASP A 63 -35.32 1.97 -12.97
N PRO A 64 -34.39 2.71 -13.56
CA PRO A 64 -33.40 2.21 -14.51
C PRO A 64 -32.45 1.21 -13.84
N ALA A 65 -31.89 0.28 -14.63
CA ALA A 65 -30.98 -0.74 -14.13
C ALA A 65 -29.72 -0.09 -13.53
N ARG A 66 -29.47 -0.31 -12.24
CA ARG A 66 -28.31 0.21 -11.51
C ARG A 66 -28.05 -0.54 -10.21
N VAL A 67 -26.83 -0.45 -9.73
CA VAL A 67 -26.43 -0.90 -8.39
C VAL A 67 -26.02 0.33 -7.58
N VAL A 68 -26.54 0.45 -6.38
CA VAL A 68 -26.15 1.49 -5.42
C VAL A 68 -25.27 0.85 -4.36
N ILE A 69 -24.02 1.29 -4.26
CA ILE A 69 -23.07 0.78 -3.28
C ILE A 69 -22.89 1.84 -2.19
N THR A 70 -23.05 1.42 -0.93
CA THR A 70 -22.74 2.22 0.26
C THR A 70 -21.45 1.70 0.88
N SER A 71 -20.36 2.44 0.72
CA SER A 71 -19.03 2.09 1.25
C SER A 71 -18.55 2.99 2.39
N LYS A 72 -19.31 4.06 2.69
CA LYS A 72 -19.01 4.97 3.81
C LYS A 72 -20.15 4.93 4.81
N PHE A 73 -19.84 4.49 6.02
CA PHE A 73 -20.75 4.45 7.15
C PHE A 73 -20.45 5.60 8.12
N GLY A 74 -21.32 5.81 9.10
CA GLY A 74 -21.18 6.88 10.07
C GLY A 74 -22.32 7.88 10.05
N GLU A 75 -22.12 9.07 10.63
CA GLU A 75 -23.16 10.12 10.73
C GLU A 75 -23.45 10.75 9.35
N ARG A 76 -24.74 10.81 9.03
CA ARG A 76 -25.26 11.53 7.85
C ARG A 76 -26.39 12.48 8.24
N GLN A 77 -26.49 13.59 7.54
CA GLN A 77 -27.63 14.49 7.65
C GLN A 77 -28.81 13.89 6.84
N MET A 78 -29.87 13.49 7.53
CA MET A 78 -31.06 12.89 6.94
C MET A 78 -32.26 13.78 7.11
N ALA A 79 -33.04 14.00 6.05
CA ALA A 79 -34.27 14.73 6.10
C ALA A 79 -35.46 13.87 5.62
N LYS A 80 -36.62 13.99 6.27
CA LYS A 80 -37.84 13.31 5.82
C LYS A 80 -38.67 14.23 4.91
N VAL A 81 -39.20 13.67 3.84
CA VAL A 81 -40.12 14.33 2.94
C VAL A 81 -41.44 14.61 3.71
N LYS A 82 -41.94 15.87 3.65
CA LYS A 82 -43.20 16.30 4.31
C LYS A 82 -44.42 15.84 3.54
N ASP A 83 -44.40 16.04 2.22
CA ASP A 83 -45.47 15.73 1.28
C ASP A 83 -44.86 15.21 -0.02
N ASP A 84 -45.59 14.41 -0.78
CA ASP A 84 -45.16 13.91 -2.08
C ASP A 84 -44.51 15.01 -2.91
N SER A 85 -43.36 14.75 -3.45
CA SER A 85 -42.49 15.73 -4.10
C SER A 85 -41.60 15.10 -5.15
N GLN A 86 -40.71 15.89 -5.73
CA GLN A 86 -39.88 15.51 -6.85
C GLN A 86 -38.43 15.93 -6.57
N VAL A 87 -37.51 15.01 -6.82
CA VAL A 87 -36.06 15.28 -6.89
C VAL A 87 -35.75 15.61 -8.35
N ARG A 88 -35.07 16.73 -8.59
CA ARG A 88 -34.82 17.32 -9.91
C ARG A 88 -33.32 17.42 -10.19
N ILE A 89 -32.97 17.55 -11.48
CA ILE A 89 -31.56 17.68 -11.91
C ILE A 89 -30.90 18.93 -11.31
N LEU A 90 -31.65 20.06 -11.29
CA LEU A 90 -31.16 21.35 -10.77
C LEU A 90 -32.19 21.94 -9.81
N GLY A 91 -31.75 22.89 -8.98
CA GLY A 91 -32.62 23.67 -8.08
C GLY A 91 -33.55 24.64 -8.83
N GLY A 92 -34.62 24.13 -9.39
CA GLY A 92 -35.61 24.92 -10.09
C GLY A 92 -36.88 24.13 -10.45
N VAL A 93 -38.07 24.77 -10.32
CA VAL A 93 -39.36 24.11 -10.56
C VAL A 93 -39.56 23.66 -12.02
N LYS A 94 -38.80 24.25 -12.94
CA LYS A 94 -38.85 23.90 -14.38
C LYS A 94 -37.78 22.85 -14.75
N SER A 95 -36.89 22.49 -13.81
CA SER A 95 -35.86 21.48 -14.05
C SER A 95 -36.49 20.10 -14.21
N PRO A 96 -35.92 19.23 -15.07
CA PRO A 96 -36.41 17.86 -15.24
C PRO A 96 -36.45 17.08 -13.94
N VAL A 97 -37.44 16.22 -13.79
CA VAL A 97 -37.63 15.34 -12.63
C VAL A 97 -36.77 14.11 -12.84
N LEU A 98 -36.00 13.75 -11.80
CA LEU A 98 -35.18 12.53 -11.74
C LEU A 98 -35.95 11.41 -11.04
N GLU A 99 -36.62 11.73 -9.93
CA GLU A 99 -37.32 10.75 -9.11
C GLU A 99 -38.47 11.40 -8.36
N GLU A 100 -39.56 10.68 -8.23
CA GLU A 100 -40.68 11.06 -7.37
C GLU A 100 -40.46 10.47 -5.98
N VAL A 101 -40.59 11.29 -4.95
CA VAL A 101 -40.41 10.90 -3.55
C VAL A 101 -41.70 11.08 -2.78
N LYS A 102 -41.99 10.15 -1.89
CA LYS A 102 -43.25 10.11 -1.14
C LYS A 102 -43.07 10.73 0.24
N LYS A 103 -44.19 11.16 0.82
CA LYS A 103 -44.28 11.58 2.20
C LYS A 103 -43.69 10.54 3.13
N GLY A 104 -42.71 10.93 3.94
CA GLY A 104 -42.03 10.07 4.89
C GLY A 104 -40.70 9.46 4.40
N ASP A 105 -40.43 9.51 3.09
CA ASP A 105 -39.15 9.07 2.56
C ASP A 105 -38.02 9.82 3.22
N LYS A 106 -36.92 9.10 3.47
CA LYS A 106 -35.70 9.66 4.01
C LYS A 106 -34.73 9.94 2.88
N LEU A 107 -34.19 11.15 2.85
CA LEU A 107 -33.19 11.60 1.89
C LEU A 107 -31.91 11.99 2.63
N THR A 108 -30.75 11.60 2.12
CA THR A 108 -29.48 12.10 2.61
C THR A 108 -29.29 13.53 2.10
N VAL A 109 -29.07 14.48 2.99
CA VAL A 109 -28.77 15.87 2.65
C VAL A 109 -27.27 16.00 2.39
N LEU A 110 -26.92 16.43 1.18
CA LEU A 110 -25.52 16.61 0.77
C LEU A 110 -25.09 18.08 0.90
N GLU A 111 -26.00 19.02 0.55
CA GLU A 111 -25.66 20.44 0.50
C GLU A 111 -26.90 21.31 0.65
N ASP A 112 -26.76 22.48 1.24
CA ASP A 112 -27.76 23.54 1.29
C ASP A 112 -27.51 24.56 0.17
N VAL A 113 -28.49 24.70 -0.76
CA VAL A 113 -28.35 25.56 -1.93
C VAL A 113 -29.58 26.51 -2.03
N SER A 114 -29.46 27.70 -1.47
CA SER A 114 -30.56 28.70 -1.44
C SER A 114 -31.88 28.09 -0.92
N ASP A 115 -32.97 28.12 -1.71
CA ASP A 115 -34.26 27.52 -1.35
C ASP A 115 -34.37 26.02 -1.61
N TRP A 116 -33.28 25.38 -2.05
CA TRP A 116 -33.20 23.98 -2.39
C TRP A 116 -32.18 23.26 -1.50
N LYS A 117 -32.31 21.95 -1.40
CA LYS A 117 -31.27 21.07 -0.86
C LYS A 117 -30.84 20.09 -1.95
N LYS A 118 -29.52 19.91 -2.08
CA LYS A 118 -28.98 18.79 -2.83
C LYS A 118 -29.08 17.56 -1.96
N VAL A 119 -29.70 16.53 -2.49
CA VAL A 119 -30.00 15.31 -1.74
C VAL A 119 -29.63 14.07 -2.53
N CYS A 120 -29.45 12.95 -1.81
CA CYS A 120 -29.37 11.61 -2.38
C CYS A 120 -30.59 10.80 -1.89
N THR A 121 -31.33 10.20 -2.80
CA THR A 121 -32.44 9.31 -2.48
C THR A 121 -31.92 7.94 -2.03
N LYS A 122 -32.83 7.11 -1.48
CA LYS A 122 -32.50 5.73 -1.16
C LYS A 122 -32.02 4.95 -2.40
N SER A 123 -32.63 5.24 -3.55
CA SER A 123 -32.29 4.63 -4.84
C SER A 123 -30.98 5.16 -5.46
N GLY A 124 -30.22 6.03 -4.77
CA GLY A 124 -28.94 6.55 -5.21
C GLY A 124 -29.03 7.72 -6.20
N ILE A 125 -30.23 8.26 -6.44
CA ILE A 125 -30.39 9.46 -7.29
C ILE A 125 -29.94 10.69 -6.53
N VAL A 126 -28.98 11.42 -7.11
CA VAL A 126 -28.52 12.70 -6.60
C VAL A 126 -29.19 13.83 -7.37
N GLY A 127 -29.86 14.74 -6.66
CA GLY A 127 -30.55 15.86 -7.26
C GLY A 127 -30.99 16.89 -6.22
N TYR A 128 -31.93 17.74 -6.60
CA TYR A 128 -32.37 18.87 -5.79
C TYR A 128 -33.86 18.77 -5.44
N ILE A 129 -34.19 19.08 -4.18
CA ILE A 129 -35.56 19.19 -3.68
C ILE A 129 -35.75 20.51 -2.94
N GLN A 130 -36.93 21.10 -3.00
CA GLN A 130 -37.23 22.35 -2.28
C GLN A 130 -37.13 22.13 -0.76
N LYS A 131 -36.49 23.05 -0.05
CA LYS A 131 -36.38 23.02 1.43
C LYS A 131 -37.75 22.93 2.11
N SER A 132 -38.75 23.62 1.57
CA SER A 132 -40.12 23.60 2.10
C SER A 132 -40.77 22.23 2.10
N LYS A 133 -40.30 21.31 1.24
CA LYS A 133 -40.78 19.94 1.12
C LYS A 133 -40.11 18.95 2.10
N LEU A 134 -39.13 19.42 2.85
CA LEU A 134 -38.39 18.60 3.80
C LEU A 134 -38.67 19.03 5.26
N LYS A 135 -38.67 18.07 6.17
CA LYS A 135 -38.52 18.34 7.60
C LYS A 135 -37.07 18.70 7.90
N ASP A 136 -36.83 19.29 9.07
CA ASP A 136 -35.48 19.61 9.48
C ASP A 136 -34.59 18.37 9.44
N ALA A 137 -33.38 18.55 8.90
CA ALA A 137 -32.43 17.48 8.83
C ALA A 137 -31.94 17.10 10.24
N LYS A 138 -31.76 15.80 10.46
CA LYS A 138 -31.22 15.26 11.69
C LYS A 138 -30.03 14.37 11.38
N LYS A 139 -29.08 14.33 12.26
CA LYS A 139 -27.99 13.36 12.20
C LYS A 139 -28.55 11.95 12.46
N GLU A 140 -28.31 11.04 11.56
CA GLU A 140 -28.59 9.62 11.74
C GLU A 140 -27.30 8.84 11.43
N THR A 141 -26.99 7.84 12.27
CA THR A 141 -25.85 6.97 12.03
C THR A 141 -26.27 5.82 11.13
N ILE A 142 -25.59 5.67 10.00
CA ILE A 142 -25.71 4.50 9.15
C ILE A 142 -24.55 3.57 9.52
N SER A 143 -24.87 2.35 9.88
CA SER A 143 -23.87 1.34 10.26
C SER A 143 -24.16 0.03 9.56
N ARG A 144 -23.10 -0.73 9.34
CA ARG A 144 -23.12 -2.14 8.98
C ARG A 144 -22.25 -2.86 9.99
N GLU A 145 -22.67 -4.03 10.41
CA GLU A 145 -21.86 -4.91 11.22
C GLU A 145 -20.82 -5.56 10.30
N PHE A 146 -19.56 -5.21 10.49
CA PHE A 146 -18.43 -5.75 9.73
C PHE A 146 -17.20 -5.73 10.62
N GLU A 147 -16.51 -6.85 10.70
CA GLU A 147 -15.25 -6.96 11.40
C GLU A 147 -14.13 -6.62 10.42
N GLU A 148 -13.50 -5.47 10.64
CA GLU A 148 -12.35 -5.05 9.82
C GLU A 148 -11.18 -6.01 10.07
N PRO A 149 -10.49 -6.46 9.01
CA PRO A 149 -9.28 -7.26 9.18
C PRO A 149 -8.22 -6.48 9.97
N ASP A 150 -7.64 -7.15 10.95
CA ASP A 150 -6.53 -6.59 11.72
C ASP A 150 -5.22 -6.79 10.96
N TYR A 151 -4.63 -5.70 10.49
CA TYR A 151 -3.34 -5.68 9.77
C TYR A 151 -2.17 -5.37 10.71
N THR A 152 -2.24 -5.77 11.98
CA THR A 152 -1.10 -5.60 12.89
C THR A 152 0.12 -6.32 12.35
N GLY A 153 1.17 -5.54 12.10
CA GLY A 153 2.47 -6.02 11.68
C GLY A 153 3.36 -6.41 12.86
N ILE A 154 4.60 -6.80 12.55
CA ILE A 154 5.65 -7.03 13.54
C ILE A 154 6.14 -5.66 14.01
N LYS A 155 5.92 -5.36 15.29
CA LYS A 155 6.38 -4.13 15.92
C LYS A 155 7.47 -4.41 16.92
N LYS A 156 8.61 -3.75 16.75
CA LYS A 156 9.69 -3.81 17.74
C LYS A 156 9.41 -2.88 18.90
N ASP A 157 9.83 -3.26 20.10
CA ASP A 157 9.68 -2.47 21.33
C ASP A 157 10.83 -1.46 21.53
N TYR A 158 11.73 -1.36 20.57
CA TYR A 158 12.87 -0.45 20.51
C TYR A 158 12.85 0.39 19.23
N LYS A 159 13.59 1.49 19.22
CA LYS A 159 13.81 2.29 18.01
C LYS A 159 14.76 1.57 17.06
N ILE A 160 14.33 1.39 15.83
CA ILE A 160 15.17 0.82 14.79
C ILE A 160 16.33 1.78 14.50
N ASN A 161 17.54 1.26 14.57
CA ASN A 161 18.75 1.91 14.10
C ASN A 161 19.40 0.96 13.09
N LEU A 162 19.08 1.18 11.81
CA LEU A 162 19.43 0.33 10.70
C LEU A 162 20.54 0.94 9.87
N VAL A 163 21.42 0.09 9.35
CA VAL A 163 22.38 0.45 8.30
C VAL A 163 22.26 -0.51 7.12
N TRP A 164 22.25 0.02 5.90
CA TRP A 164 22.48 -0.78 4.70
C TRP A 164 23.97 -1.10 4.59
N HIS A 165 24.28 -2.38 4.46
CA HIS A 165 25.64 -2.87 4.27
C HIS A 165 25.78 -3.34 2.83
N GLN A 166 26.52 -2.59 2.02
CA GLN A 166 26.77 -2.94 0.63
C GLN A 166 27.68 -4.18 0.54
N VAL A 167 27.10 -5.31 0.22
CA VAL A 167 27.78 -6.59 0.00
C VAL A 167 27.73 -6.89 -1.50
N THR A 168 28.89 -6.96 -2.16
CA THR A 168 28.98 -7.07 -3.62
C THR A 168 29.40 -8.45 -4.13
N SER A 169 29.73 -9.37 -3.22
CA SER A 169 30.08 -10.75 -3.54
C SER A 169 29.96 -11.63 -2.29
N GLU A 170 29.91 -12.96 -2.47
CA GLU A 170 29.90 -13.90 -1.34
C GLU A 170 31.09 -13.67 -0.38
N ALA A 171 32.30 -13.42 -0.92
CA ALA A 171 33.49 -13.15 -0.09
C ALA A 171 33.38 -11.83 0.69
N ALA A 172 32.60 -10.83 0.21
CA ALA A 172 32.44 -9.57 0.89
C ALA A 172 31.58 -9.68 2.18
N ASN A 173 30.91 -10.81 2.39
CA ASN A 173 30.21 -11.09 3.64
C ASN A 173 31.15 -11.13 4.86
N GLU A 174 32.40 -11.50 4.68
CA GLU A 174 33.44 -11.50 5.75
C GLU A 174 33.68 -10.07 6.31
N GLY A 175 33.33 -9.03 5.55
CA GLY A 175 33.47 -7.62 5.97
C GLY A 175 32.54 -7.16 7.09
N ILE A 176 31.60 -8.00 7.55
CA ILE A 176 30.69 -7.63 8.65
C ILE A 176 31.43 -7.28 9.94
N GLU A 177 32.50 -7.99 10.28
CA GLU A 177 33.26 -7.73 11.50
C GLU A 177 33.82 -6.30 11.52
N ASP A 178 34.47 -5.89 10.42
CA ASP A 178 35.02 -4.55 10.28
C ASP A 178 33.94 -3.48 10.26
N ALA A 179 32.81 -3.72 9.58
CA ALA A 179 31.67 -2.82 9.53
C ALA A 179 31.10 -2.58 10.94
N LEU A 180 30.92 -3.62 11.74
CA LEU A 180 30.37 -3.51 13.09
C LEU A 180 31.38 -2.92 14.09
N ALA A 181 32.69 -3.19 13.94
CA ALA A 181 33.71 -2.60 14.80
C ALA A 181 33.75 -1.06 14.75
N ALA A 182 33.34 -0.47 13.61
CA ALA A 182 33.28 0.98 13.40
C ALA A 182 31.96 1.64 13.85
N THR A 183 30.97 0.85 14.32
CA THR A 183 29.64 1.35 14.61
C THR A 183 29.27 1.25 16.09
N LYS A 184 28.29 2.05 16.52
CA LYS A 184 27.72 1.98 17.87
C LYS A 184 26.21 2.17 17.82
N GLY A 185 25.50 1.34 18.60
CA GLY A 185 24.06 1.48 18.80
C GLY A 185 23.21 0.96 17.65
N LEU A 186 23.79 0.27 16.66
CA LEU A 186 23.02 -0.48 15.66
C LEU A 186 22.27 -1.62 16.35
N ASN A 187 21.08 -1.90 15.82
CA ASN A 187 20.29 -3.07 16.19
C ASN A 187 19.73 -3.82 14.99
N THR A 188 19.93 -3.27 13.79
CA THR A 188 19.48 -3.88 12.53
C THR A 188 20.50 -3.60 11.43
N ILE A 189 20.81 -4.61 10.63
CA ILE A 189 21.68 -4.49 9.47
C ILE A 189 20.97 -5.04 8.25
N SER A 190 21.05 -4.31 7.13
CA SER A 190 20.40 -4.68 5.87
C SER A 190 21.46 -4.88 4.79
N PRO A 191 21.94 -6.11 4.60
CA PRO A 191 22.90 -6.41 3.54
C PRO A 191 22.20 -6.48 2.17
N THR A 192 22.88 -5.99 1.12
CA THR A 192 22.41 -6.00 -0.27
C THR A 192 22.59 -7.38 -0.90
N TRP A 193 21.74 -8.34 -0.54
CA TRP A 193 21.96 -9.75 -0.85
C TRP A 193 21.16 -10.31 -2.00
N PHE A 194 19.99 -9.75 -2.25
CA PHE A 194 19.08 -10.27 -3.26
C PHE A 194 18.91 -9.26 -4.39
N SER A 195 19.01 -9.73 -5.63
CA SER A 195 18.68 -8.95 -6.81
C SER A 195 17.74 -9.75 -7.70
N VAL A 196 16.65 -9.14 -8.14
CA VAL A 196 15.80 -9.75 -9.17
C VAL A 196 16.58 -9.82 -10.47
N THR A 197 16.54 -10.96 -11.15
CA THR A 197 17.39 -11.22 -12.33
C THR A 197 16.63 -11.32 -13.64
N ASP A 198 15.33 -11.55 -13.59
CA ASP A 198 14.47 -11.66 -14.78
C ASP A 198 12.98 -11.39 -14.48
N ASN A 199 12.19 -11.31 -15.55
CA ASN A 199 10.75 -11.04 -15.49
C ASN A 199 9.91 -12.22 -14.96
N SER A 200 10.51 -13.38 -14.73
CA SER A 200 9.84 -14.53 -14.11
C SER A 200 9.92 -14.49 -12.58
N GLY A 201 10.58 -13.48 -12.01
CA GLY A 201 10.75 -13.32 -10.57
C GLY A 201 11.84 -14.20 -9.97
N ASN A 202 12.84 -14.58 -10.77
CA ASN A 202 14.03 -15.24 -10.23
C ASN A 202 14.95 -14.23 -9.55
N ILE A 203 15.61 -14.66 -8.48
CA ILE A 203 16.57 -13.84 -7.76
C ILE A 203 17.97 -14.45 -7.82
N SER A 204 18.99 -13.61 -7.80
CA SER A 204 20.31 -13.97 -7.36
C SER A 204 20.43 -13.74 -5.85
N SER A 205 21.24 -14.55 -5.18
CA SER A 205 21.44 -14.46 -3.75
C SER A 205 22.90 -14.68 -3.40
N ILE A 206 23.45 -13.79 -2.58
CA ILE A 206 24.78 -13.93 -1.93
C ILE A 206 24.64 -13.97 -0.41
N ALA A 207 23.46 -14.36 0.09
CA ALA A 207 23.18 -14.48 1.52
C ALA A 207 24.11 -15.49 2.20
N SER A 208 24.48 -15.20 3.44
CA SER A 208 25.42 -16.01 4.23
C SER A 208 24.86 -16.26 5.62
N THR A 209 24.69 -17.54 5.95
CA THR A 209 24.28 -17.96 7.31
C THR A 209 25.32 -17.55 8.35
N ASP A 210 26.61 -17.65 8.04
CA ASP A 210 27.69 -17.25 8.96
C ASP A 210 27.62 -15.75 9.29
N TYR A 211 27.24 -14.92 8.30
CA TYR A 211 27.02 -13.49 8.52
C TYR A 211 25.83 -13.26 9.45
N VAL A 212 24.70 -13.95 9.23
CA VAL A 212 23.50 -13.86 10.09
C VAL A 212 23.82 -14.29 11.51
N ASP A 213 24.51 -15.42 11.68
CA ASP A 213 24.92 -15.92 12.99
C ASP A 213 25.83 -14.93 13.74
N TYR A 214 26.76 -14.28 13.03
CA TYR A 214 27.62 -13.26 13.61
C TYR A 214 26.83 -11.99 14.00
N ALA A 215 25.92 -11.53 13.13
CA ALA A 215 25.05 -10.40 13.44
C ALA A 215 24.21 -10.68 14.70
N HIS A 216 23.60 -11.85 14.80
CA HIS A 216 22.82 -12.29 15.96
C HIS A 216 23.66 -12.36 17.24
N GLN A 217 24.90 -12.86 17.16
CA GLN A 217 25.85 -12.86 18.30
C GLN A 217 26.17 -11.43 18.76
N CYS A 218 26.16 -10.46 17.85
CA CYS A 218 26.34 -9.04 18.15
C CYS A 218 25.04 -8.35 18.60
N GLY A 219 23.91 -9.06 18.62
CA GLY A 219 22.59 -8.52 19.03
C GLY A 219 21.88 -7.73 17.96
N LEU A 220 22.21 -7.95 16.67
CA LEU A 220 21.54 -7.29 15.55
C LEU A 220 20.56 -8.24 14.86
N GLU A 221 19.47 -7.69 14.36
CA GLU A 221 18.63 -8.35 13.35
C GLU A 221 19.17 -8.11 11.94
N VAL A 222 18.94 -9.07 11.05
CA VAL A 222 19.31 -8.98 9.64
C VAL A 222 18.05 -8.87 8.79
N TRP A 223 17.86 -7.74 8.12
CA TRP A 223 16.79 -7.52 7.16
C TRP A 223 17.39 -7.44 5.76
N ALA A 224 17.41 -8.57 5.05
CA ALA A 224 18.10 -8.67 3.76
C ALA A 224 17.40 -7.82 2.70
N LEU A 225 18.17 -6.98 2.02
CA LEU A 225 17.68 -6.12 0.95
C LEU A 225 17.51 -6.90 -0.35
N VAL A 226 16.41 -6.62 -1.05
CA VAL A 226 16.15 -7.03 -2.43
C VAL A 226 15.95 -5.81 -3.31
N ASP A 227 16.63 -5.81 -4.45
CA ASP A 227 16.56 -4.75 -5.47
C ASP A 227 16.03 -5.26 -6.82
N ASN A 228 15.62 -4.29 -7.69
CA ASN A 228 15.19 -4.50 -9.07
C ASN A 228 16.16 -3.88 -10.11
N PHE A 229 17.46 -3.74 -9.78
CA PHE A 229 18.40 -2.94 -10.56
C PHE A 229 18.97 -3.63 -11.79
N ASP A 230 18.72 -4.92 -12.00
CA ASP A 230 19.18 -5.63 -13.20
C ASP A 230 18.46 -5.08 -14.45
N GLN A 231 19.24 -4.70 -15.46
CA GLN A 231 18.74 -4.12 -16.71
C GLN A 231 17.90 -5.09 -17.55
N ASN A 232 17.90 -6.38 -17.23
CA ASN A 232 17.07 -7.39 -17.89
C ASN A 232 15.66 -7.49 -17.27
N VAL A 233 15.41 -6.76 -16.15
CA VAL A 233 14.13 -6.73 -15.47
C VAL A 233 13.27 -5.61 -16.05
N ASP A 234 12.08 -5.99 -16.51
CA ASP A 234 11.00 -5.08 -16.84
C ASP A 234 9.95 -5.17 -15.72
N ASP A 235 9.79 -4.12 -14.96
CA ASP A 235 8.90 -4.11 -13.78
C ASP A 235 7.43 -4.38 -14.15
N MET A 236 6.97 -3.98 -15.36
CA MET A 236 5.62 -4.29 -15.81
C MET A 236 5.47 -5.79 -16.06
N GLU A 237 6.38 -6.41 -16.77
CA GLU A 237 6.36 -7.85 -17.04
C GLU A 237 6.52 -8.66 -15.75
N LEU A 238 7.41 -8.24 -14.85
CA LEU A 238 7.63 -8.87 -13.55
C LEU A 238 6.38 -8.81 -12.67
N LEU A 239 5.85 -7.60 -12.45
CA LEU A 239 4.88 -7.35 -11.39
C LEU A 239 3.42 -7.48 -11.83
N SER A 240 3.10 -7.39 -13.13
CA SER A 240 1.72 -7.62 -13.60
C SER A 240 1.32 -9.10 -13.62
N HIS A 241 2.27 -10.01 -13.72
CA HIS A 241 2.01 -11.44 -13.78
C HIS A 241 2.01 -12.08 -12.38
N THR A 242 0.89 -12.70 -12.03
CA THR A 242 0.75 -13.38 -10.72
C THR A 242 1.80 -14.46 -10.50
N SER A 243 2.12 -15.24 -11.54
CA SER A 243 3.14 -16.32 -11.44
C SER A 243 4.53 -15.80 -11.17
N SER A 244 4.90 -14.64 -11.74
CA SER A 244 6.20 -14.01 -11.52
C SER A 244 6.31 -13.46 -10.10
N ARG A 245 5.25 -12.78 -9.60
CA ARG A 245 5.21 -12.33 -8.21
C ARG A 245 5.27 -13.50 -7.22
N GLU A 246 4.47 -14.57 -7.42
CA GLU A 246 4.51 -15.76 -6.57
C GLU A 246 5.89 -16.42 -6.55
N ASN A 247 6.57 -16.46 -7.69
CA ASN A 247 7.92 -17.00 -7.75
C ASN A 247 8.90 -16.15 -6.94
N LEU A 248 8.87 -14.82 -7.14
CA LEU A 248 9.73 -13.87 -6.42
C LEU A 248 9.50 -13.95 -4.91
N GLU A 249 8.25 -13.87 -4.48
CA GLU A 249 7.86 -13.94 -3.07
C GLU A 249 8.33 -15.23 -2.39
N ASN A 250 8.11 -16.37 -3.05
CA ASN A 250 8.53 -17.67 -2.53
C ASN A 250 10.04 -17.80 -2.46
N GLN A 251 10.79 -17.32 -3.44
CA GLN A 251 12.25 -17.36 -3.39
C GLN A 251 12.80 -16.49 -2.26
N LEU A 252 12.28 -15.27 -2.08
CA LEU A 252 12.69 -14.35 -1.02
C LEU A 252 12.44 -14.98 0.37
N VAL A 253 11.21 -15.45 0.61
CA VAL A 253 10.86 -16.04 1.91
C VAL A 253 11.64 -17.32 2.18
N ASN A 254 11.80 -18.19 1.18
CA ASN A 254 12.59 -19.41 1.34
C ASN A 254 14.08 -19.09 1.62
N ALA A 255 14.67 -18.13 0.92
CA ALA A 255 16.04 -17.71 1.16
C ALA A 255 16.21 -17.11 2.58
N ALA A 256 15.25 -16.31 3.02
CA ALA A 256 15.24 -15.74 4.37
C ALA A 256 15.19 -16.85 5.43
N LEU A 257 14.28 -17.80 5.31
CA LEU A 257 14.13 -18.91 6.25
C LEU A 257 15.37 -19.85 6.27
N GLN A 258 15.94 -20.14 5.09
CA GLN A 258 17.10 -21.02 4.98
C GLN A 258 18.34 -20.43 5.63
N ASN A 259 18.49 -19.10 5.63
CA ASN A 259 19.66 -18.41 6.18
C ASN A 259 19.41 -17.81 7.57
N GLY A 260 18.23 -18.00 8.18
CA GLY A 260 17.91 -17.45 9.49
C GLY A 260 17.75 -15.93 9.53
N ILE A 261 17.40 -15.31 8.39
CA ILE A 261 17.18 -13.88 8.21
C ILE A 261 15.90 -13.45 8.95
N ASP A 262 15.91 -12.27 9.60
CA ASP A 262 14.81 -11.78 10.43
C ASP A 262 13.78 -10.95 9.66
N GLY A 263 14.16 -10.42 8.49
CA GLY A 263 13.27 -9.59 7.67
C GLY A 263 13.73 -9.43 6.23
N ILE A 264 12.81 -8.92 5.42
CA ILE A 264 13.05 -8.57 4.01
C ILE A 264 12.89 -7.06 3.88
N ASN A 265 13.91 -6.41 3.31
CA ASN A 265 13.89 -4.99 2.97
C ASN A 265 13.73 -4.84 1.45
N VAL A 266 12.61 -4.31 1.00
CA VAL A 266 12.32 -4.13 -0.43
C VAL A 266 12.79 -2.75 -0.87
N ASP A 267 13.79 -2.72 -1.74
CA ASP A 267 14.37 -1.51 -2.32
C ASP A 267 14.14 -1.52 -3.85
N PHE A 268 12.88 -1.39 -4.25
CA PHE A 268 12.51 -1.29 -5.65
C PHE A 268 12.43 0.17 -6.06
N GLU A 269 13.38 0.56 -6.88
CA GLU A 269 13.51 1.94 -7.36
C GLU A 269 12.99 2.11 -8.79
N GLN A 270 12.74 3.38 -9.16
CA GLN A 270 12.35 3.80 -10.51
C GLN A 270 11.12 3.08 -11.08
N ILE A 271 10.24 2.58 -10.21
CA ILE A 271 8.98 1.96 -10.62
C ILE A 271 8.20 2.93 -11.53
N PRO A 272 7.82 2.54 -12.76
CA PRO A 272 7.01 3.36 -13.64
C PRO A 272 5.62 3.63 -13.05
N THR A 273 5.02 4.78 -13.42
CA THR A 273 3.72 5.20 -12.87
C THR A 273 2.59 4.20 -13.16
N ASP A 274 2.61 3.54 -14.30
CA ASP A 274 1.62 2.53 -14.72
C ASP A 274 1.85 1.16 -14.08
N VAL A 275 2.98 0.97 -13.40
CA VAL A 275 3.31 -0.26 -12.66
C VAL A 275 2.92 -0.16 -11.18
N GLY A 276 2.63 1.03 -10.67
CA GLY A 276 2.39 1.27 -9.24
C GLY A 276 1.35 0.35 -8.60
N ASP A 277 0.22 0.07 -9.29
CA ASP A 277 -0.81 -0.84 -8.80
C ASP A 277 -0.34 -2.30 -8.70
N HIS A 278 0.57 -2.71 -9.59
CA HIS A 278 1.18 -4.04 -9.57
C HIS A 278 2.25 -4.14 -8.47
N TYR A 279 3.01 -3.07 -8.27
CA TYR A 279 3.99 -2.99 -7.20
C TYR A 279 3.34 -3.09 -5.81
N ILE A 280 2.28 -2.32 -5.55
CA ILE A 280 1.59 -2.42 -4.26
C ILE A 280 0.91 -3.78 -4.09
N GLN A 281 0.49 -4.44 -5.17
CA GLN A 281 -0.02 -5.80 -5.12
C GLN A 281 1.05 -6.80 -4.68
N PHE A 282 2.28 -6.68 -5.18
CA PHE A 282 3.43 -7.46 -4.72
C PHE A 282 3.68 -7.26 -3.21
N ILE A 283 3.70 -6.00 -2.73
CA ILE A 283 3.87 -5.70 -1.30
C ILE A 283 2.76 -6.33 -0.45
N ARG A 284 1.51 -6.30 -0.90
CA ARG A 284 0.38 -6.95 -0.21
C ARG A 284 0.59 -8.47 -0.09
N GLU A 285 0.96 -9.13 -1.18
CA GLU A 285 1.16 -10.58 -1.24
C GLU A 285 2.35 -10.99 -0.36
N LEU A 286 3.49 -10.34 -0.52
CA LEU A 286 4.68 -10.57 0.29
C LEU A 286 4.44 -10.34 1.78
N SER A 287 3.64 -9.33 2.15
CA SER A 287 3.33 -9.01 3.54
C SER A 287 2.63 -10.16 4.29
N VAL A 288 1.76 -10.90 3.61
CA VAL A 288 1.10 -12.08 4.19
C VAL A 288 2.12 -13.17 4.45
N LEU A 289 2.98 -13.47 3.48
CA LEU A 289 4.01 -14.49 3.61
C LEU A 289 5.02 -14.14 4.70
N CYS A 290 5.43 -12.89 4.80
CA CYS A 290 6.32 -12.41 5.86
C CYS A 290 5.66 -12.59 7.24
N ARG A 291 4.40 -12.17 7.45
CA ARG A 291 3.72 -12.32 8.75
C ARG A 291 3.51 -13.76 9.17
N VAL A 292 3.18 -14.64 8.23
CA VAL A 292 3.00 -16.08 8.51
C VAL A 292 4.30 -16.71 8.97
N ASN A 293 5.43 -16.27 8.41
CA ASN A 293 6.77 -16.77 8.71
C ASN A 293 7.52 -15.95 9.78
N ASN A 294 6.86 -14.96 10.39
CA ASN A 294 7.44 -14.07 11.40
C ASN A 294 8.69 -13.29 10.89
N LEU A 295 8.67 -12.91 9.61
CA LEU A 295 9.68 -12.07 8.97
C LEU A 295 9.19 -10.62 8.97
N VAL A 296 10.07 -9.69 9.33
CA VAL A 296 9.79 -8.25 9.19
C VAL A 296 9.77 -7.89 7.70
N LEU A 297 8.78 -7.10 7.28
CA LEU A 297 8.75 -6.48 5.95
C LEU A 297 8.98 -4.98 6.07
N SER A 298 10.08 -4.49 5.51
CA SER A 298 10.34 -3.06 5.33
C SER A 298 10.40 -2.70 3.86
N VAL A 299 9.97 -1.47 3.53
CA VAL A 299 9.90 -1.00 2.14
C VAL A 299 10.55 0.37 2.05
N ASP A 300 11.51 0.50 1.14
CA ASP A 300 12.24 1.74 0.89
C ASP A 300 11.48 2.63 -0.08
N ASN A 301 11.50 3.92 0.18
CA ASN A 301 10.79 4.92 -0.60
C ASN A 301 11.59 6.19 -0.77
N TYR A 302 11.52 6.78 -1.95
CA TYR A 302 11.93 8.16 -2.16
C TYR A 302 11.14 9.13 -1.27
N VAL A 303 11.71 10.29 -0.99
CA VAL A 303 10.95 11.40 -0.40
C VAL A 303 9.68 11.65 -1.21
N PRO A 304 8.50 11.73 -0.56
CA PRO A 304 7.22 11.93 -1.25
C PRO A 304 7.21 13.20 -2.09
N LYS A 305 6.84 13.07 -3.35
CA LYS A 305 6.65 14.17 -4.30
C LYS A 305 5.44 13.85 -5.20
N GLY A 306 4.87 14.88 -5.84
CA GLY A 306 3.69 14.69 -6.68
C GLY A 306 3.88 13.71 -7.85
N TYR A 307 5.11 13.46 -8.28
CA TYR A 307 5.42 12.55 -9.38
C TYR A 307 5.62 11.07 -8.96
N ASN A 308 5.70 10.79 -7.66
CA ASN A 308 5.92 9.43 -7.14
C ASN A 308 4.82 8.93 -6.20
N THR A 309 3.59 9.43 -6.39
CA THR A 309 2.41 9.00 -5.61
C THR A 309 1.98 7.57 -5.90
N HIS A 310 2.35 7.03 -7.06
CA HIS A 310 2.07 5.66 -7.50
C HIS A 310 2.79 4.58 -6.69
N TYR A 311 3.66 4.96 -5.76
CA TYR A 311 4.21 4.04 -4.75
C TYR A 311 3.19 3.64 -3.67
N HIS A 312 2.00 4.29 -3.62
CA HIS A 312 0.90 3.94 -2.72
C HIS A 312 1.30 3.82 -1.25
N ARG A 313 1.98 4.85 -0.69
CA ARG A 313 2.53 4.82 0.68
C ARG A 313 1.48 4.61 1.76
N GLU A 314 0.25 5.09 1.56
CA GLU A 314 -0.88 4.83 2.48
C GLU A 314 -1.11 3.32 2.62
N GLU A 315 -1.16 2.60 1.51
CA GLU A 315 -1.34 1.16 1.51
C GLU A 315 -0.10 0.42 2.04
N GLN A 316 1.11 0.88 1.71
CA GLN A 316 2.33 0.35 2.32
C GLN A 316 2.30 0.51 3.84
N GLY A 317 1.80 1.64 4.36
CA GLY A 317 1.62 1.89 5.79
C GLY A 317 0.65 0.90 6.47
N VAL A 318 -0.27 0.29 5.71
CA VAL A 318 -1.14 -0.78 6.19
C VAL A 318 -0.43 -2.13 6.15
N MET A 319 0.21 -2.46 5.03
CA MET A 319 0.70 -3.80 4.72
C MET A 319 2.10 -4.09 5.27
N ALA A 320 3.04 -3.16 5.15
CA ALA A 320 4.40 -3.32 5.65
C ALA A 320 4.50 -3.09 7.17
N ASP A 321 5.52 -3.65 7.79
CA ASP A 321 5.86 -3.40 9.18
C ASP A 321 6.55 -2.06 9.34
N TYR A 322 7.44 -1.70 8.40
CA TYR A 322 8.14 -0.43 8.36
C TYR A 322 8.18 0.14 6.94
N VAL A 323 8.10 1.47 6.86
CA VAL A 323 8.28 2.25 5.64
C VAL A 323 9.49 3.14 5.86
N ILE A 324 10.52 2.94 5.06
CA ILE A 324 11.78 3.67 5.16
C ILE A 324 11.77 4.79 4.12
N ILE A 325 12.07 6.01 4.54
CA ILE A 325 12.24 7.15 3.66
C ILE A 325 13.73 7.33 3.38
N MET A 326 14.14 7.26 2.13
CA MET A 326 15.47 7.65 1.68
C MET A 326 15.57 9.18 1.71
N GLY A 327 15.80 9.74 2.91
CA GLY A 327 15.85 11.18 3.18
C GLY A 327 17.16 11.82 2.69
N TYR A 328 17.58 11.45 1.48
CA TYR A 328 18.82 11.90 0.83
C TYR A 328 18.64 12.01 -0.69
N ASP A 329 19.72 12.30 -1.40
CA ASP A 329 19.77 12.55 -2.83
C ASP A 329 18.92 13.75 -3.29
N GLU A 330 18.77 14.75 -2.40
CA GLU A 330 18.26 16.08 -2.80
C GLU A 330 19.08 16.65 -3.94
N HIS A 331 20.41 16.54 -3.82
CA HIS A 331 21.37 16.73 -4.90
C HIS A 331 22.31 15.52 -4.96
N PHE A 332 22.59 15.04 -6.15
CA PHE A 332 23.43 13.89 -6.43
C PHE A 332 24.41 14.18 -7.57
N ALA A 333 25.31 13.26 -7.90
CA ALA A 333 26.38 13.48 -8.89
C ALA A 333 25.87 13.90 -10.30
N GLY A 334 24.59 13.63 -10.63
CA GLY A 334 23.96 14.03 -11.89
C GLY A 334 23.13 15.32 -11.82
N SER A 335 23.08 15.99 -10.67
CA SER A 335 22.29 17.22 -10.51
C SER A 335 22.90 18.39 -11.28
N TYR A 336 22.03 19.26 -11.84
CA TYR A 336 22.47 20.48 -12.55
C TYR A 336 23.17 21.48 -11.64
N GLU A 337 22.81 21.52 -10.36
CA GLU A 337 23.38 22.42 -9.36
C GLU A 337 23.95 21.61 -8.21
N ALA A 338 25.11 22.05 -7.70
CA ALA A 338 25.70 21.48 -6.50
C ALA A 338 24.92 21.95 -5.26
N GLY A 339 24.66 21.01 -4.35
CA GLY A 339 23.92 21.32 -3.13
C GLY A 339 24.09 20.22 -2.07
N SER A 340 23.34 20.36 -0.99
CA SER A 340 23.31 19.36 0.07
C SER A 340 22.72 18.06 -0.45
N VAL A 341 23.29 16.93 -0.08
CA VAL A 341 22.69 15.60 -0.33
C VAL A 341 21.37 15.44 0.43
N ALA A 342 21.28 16.05 1.62
CA ALA A 342 20.10 16.00 2.48
C ALA A 342 20.02 17.27 3.32
N SER A 343 19.36 18.32 2.82
CA SER A 343 19.12 19.51 3.63
C SER A 343 18.09 19.24 4.72
N TYR A 344 18.16 20.01 5.81
CA TYR A 344 17.18 19.91 6.89
C TYR A 344 15.74 20.05 6.40
N ASN A 345 15.49 20.98 5.48
CA ASN A 345 14.14 21.21 4.94
C ASN A 345 13.66 20.04 4.09
N TYR A 346 14.53 19.45 3.28
CA TYR A 346 14.21 18.29 2.44
C TYR A 346 13.85 17.08 3.29
N VAL A 347 14.66 16.76 4.30
CA VAL A 347 14.40 15.64 5.23
C VAL A 347 13.13 15.89 6.02
N LYS A 348 12.95 17.10 6.56
CA LYS A 348 11.75 17.46 7.31
C LYS A 348 10.48 17.32 6.47
N GLU A 349 10.49 17.87 5.25
CA GLU A 349 9.36 17.74 4.31
C GLU A 349 9.07 16.26 4.01
N GLY A 350 10.11 15.46 3.74
CA GLY A 350 9.97 14.02 3.51
C GLY A 350 9.26 13.28 4.65
N ILE A 351 9.66 13.56 5.88
CA ILE A 351 9.02 13.00 7.07
C ILE A 351 7.58 13.48 7.20
N GLU A 352 7.32 14.79 7.12
CA GLU A 352 5.99 15.38 7.30
C GLU A 352 4.99 14.88 6.24
N GLU A 353 5.41 14.76 4.97
CA GLU A 353 4.58 14.23 3.91
C GLU A 353 4.29 12.73 4.10
N THR A 354 5.31 11.94 4.47
CA THR A 354 5.11 10.50 4.73
C THR A 354 4.16 10.26 5.92
N LEU A 355 4.25 11.07 6.98
CA LEU A 355 3.38 10.94 8.15
C LEU A 355 1.90 11.25 7.88
N ARG A 356 1.55 11.79 6.70
CA ARG A 356 0.14 11.94 6.29
C ARG A 356 -0.49 10.61 5.90
N ASP A 357 0.33 9.70 5.37
CA ASP A 357 -0.11 8.45 4.78
C ASP A 357 0.25 7.24 5.65
N VAL A 358 1.36 7.30 6.39
CA VAL A 358 1.93 6.19 7.14
C VAL A 358 1.91 6.47 8.65
N PRO A 359 1.46 5.53 9.50
CA PRO A 359 1.55 5.65 10.95
C PRO A 359 2.97 5.92 11.43
N ALA A 360 3.13 6.86 12.36
CA ALA A 360 4.45 7.35 12.80
C ALA A 360 5.36 6.27 13.41
N ASP A 361 4.78 5.23 13.98
CA ASP A 361 5.50 4.10 14.58
C ASP A 361 6.01 3.08 13.57
N LYS A 362 5.66 3.26 12.30
CA LYS A 362 6.17 2.47 11.16
C LYS A 362 7.19 3.23 10.29
N VAL A 363 7.37 4.53 10.52
CA VAL A 363 8.25 5.36 9.68
C VAL A 363 9.68 5.34 10.19
N ILE A 364 10.62 5.02 9.30
CA ILE A 364 12.06 5.15 9.51
C ILE A 364 12.58 6.17 8.51
N ASN A 365 13.38 7.15 8.96
CA ASN A 365 14.04 8.09 8.07
C ASN A 365 15.52 7.76 7.93
N ALA A 366 15.96 7.49 6.72
CA ALA A 366 17.36 7.28 6.43
C ALA A 366 18.09 8.62 6.19
N VAL A 367 19.37 8.63 6.55
CA VAL A 367 20.27 9.76 6.37
C VAL A 367 21.54 9.29 5.66
N PRO A 368 22.16 10.14 4.79
CA PRO A 368 23.34 9.73 4.06
C PRO A 368 24.60 9.80 4.93
N PHE A 369 25.55 8.90 4.68
CA PHE A 369 26.94 9.03 5.17
C PHE A 369 27.84 9.87 4.23
N LEU A 370 27.34 10.25 3.05
CA LEU A 370 28.07 10.98 2.02
C LEU A 370 27.66 12.46 1.99
N SER A 371 28.60 13.32 1.62
CA SER A 371 28.34 14.74 1.36
C SER A 371 29.02 15.15 0.06
N LEU A 372 28.25 15.65 -0.89
CA LEU A 372 28.80 16.18 -2.16
C LEU A 372 29.73 17.38 -1.94
N ILE A 373 29.47 18.20 -0.93
CA ILE A 373 30.31 19.37 -0.59
C ILE A 373 31.71 18.92 -0.18
N HIS A 374 31.84 17.85 0.58
CA HIS A 374 33.12 17.31 0.99
C HIS A 374 33.86 16.53 -0.10
N ILE A 375 33.14 16.02 -1.09
CA ILE A 375 33.73 15.31 -2.25
C ILE A 375 34.25 16.30 -3.29
N SER A 376 33.59 17.42 -3.48
CA SER A 376 33.98 18.45 -4.48
C SER A 376 35.10 19.37 -4.02
N GLU A 377 35.46 19.41 -2.72
CA GLU A 377 36.49 20.31 -2.16
C GLU A 377 37.76 19.65 -1.57
N PRO A 378 38.07 18.35 -1.76
CA PRO A 378 39.27 17.76 -1.12
C PRO A 378 40.58 18.40 -1.61
N THR A 379 40.57 19.04 -2.78
CA THR A 379 41.78 19.70 -3.35
C THR A 379 42.05 21.07 -2.74
N ARG A 380 41.08 21.78 -2.19
CA ARG A 380 41.28 23.06 -1.53
C ARG A 380 41.84 22.96 -0.12
N LEU A 381 41.45 21.93 0.62
CA LEU A 381 41.93 21.71 1.98
C LEU A 381 43.38 21.21 2.04
N GLN A 382 43.91 20.59 0.98
CA GLN A 382 45.30 20.17 0.87
C GLN A 382 46.26 21.31 0.48
N LEU A 383 45.74 22.45 -0.01
CA LEU A 383 46.56 23.60 -0.41
C LEU A 383 46.71 24.67 0.70
N ILE A 384 46.12 24.43 1.87
CA ILE A 384 46.15 25.38 3.01
C ILE A 384 47.01 24.86 4.17
N SER A 385 47.63 23.67 4.04
CA SER A 385 48.53 23.12 5.06
C SER A 385 50.01 23.33 4.72
#